data_95cfb899af163d6f4dbd64a3b1902a8c
#
_entry.id   95cfb899af163d6f4dbd64a3b1902a8c
#
_cell.length_a   1.000
_cell.length_b   1.000
_cell.length_c   1.000
_cell.angle_alpha   90.00
_cell.angle_beta   90.00
_cell.angle_gamma   90.00
#
_symmetry.space_group_name_H-M   'P 1'
#
loop_
_entity.id
_entity.type
_entity.pdbx_description
1 polymer ?
#
loop_
_entity_poly.entity_id
_entity_poly.type
_entity_poly.pdbx_seq_one_letter_code
_entity_poly.pdbx_strand_id
1 'polypeptide(L)'
;MVYVIAYLKAHAGKGDDVVARATPLIEATCNEEGCISYDLYRKPAEPDALVFVETWKSRAALDAHFAEPHLKAFQAAMADLLVEARVEVVHPEKVEVV
;
A
#
# COMPACT_ATOMS: atom_id res chain seq x y z
N MET A 1 14.63 -7.15 6.51
CA MET A 1 13.41 -7.09 5.69
C MET A 1 12.24 -6.68 6.55
N VAL A 2 11.38 -5.82 6.03
CA VAL A 2 10.16 -5.43 6.72
C VAL A 2 8.96 -5.61 5.80
N TYR A 3 7.79 -5.91 6.39
CA TYR A 3 6.52 -5.99 5.70
C TYR A 3 5.64 -4.82 6.08
N VAL A 4 4.80 -4.40 5.15
CA VAL A 4 3.76 -3.40 5.43
C VAL A 4 2.41 -3.98 5.02
N ILE A 5 1.43 -3.80 5.90
CA ILE A 5 0.04 -4.13 5.62
C ILE A 5 -0.74 -2.84 5.79
N ALA A 6 -1.25 -2.30 4.70
CA ALA A 6 -1.99 -1.04 4.69
C ALA A 6 -3.46 -1.31 4.34
N TYR A 7 -4.32 -1.28 5.35
CA TYR A 7 -5.76 -1.47 5.20
C TYR A 7 -6.41 -0.16 4.79
N LEU A 8 -7.23 -0.20 3.75
CA LEU A 8 -7.96 0.95 3.24
C LEU A 8 -9.46 0.64 3.19
N LYS A 9 -10.26 1.54 3.72
CA LYS A 9 -11.71 1.47 3.58
C LYS A 9 -12.18 2.69 2.81
N ALA A 10 -12.71 2.46 1.61
CA ALA A 10 -13.25 3.52 0.76
C ALA A 10 -14.68 3.87 1.16
N HIS A 11 -15.10 5.08 0.84
CA HIS A 11 -16.52 5.43 0.86
C HIS A 11 -17.28 4.51 -0.09
N ALA A 12 -18.57 4.33 0.16
CA ALA A 12 -19.42 3.43 -0.62
C ALA A 12 -19.29 3.71 -2.12
N GLY A 13 -18.94 2.68 -2.89
CA GLY A 13 -18.77 2.76 -4.34
C GLY A 13 -17.45 3.36 -4.81
N LYS A 14 -16.54 3.72 -3.92
CA LYS A 14 -15.28 4.38 -4.28
C LYS A 14 -14.08 3.43 -4.38
N GLY A 15 -14.27 2.14 -4.12
CA GLY A 15 -13.19 1.16 -4.24
C GLY A 15 -12.54 1.13 -5.62
N ASP A 16 -13.32 1.26 -6.69
CA ASP A 16 -12.77 1.31 -8.06
C ASP A 16 -11.90 2.54 -8.29
N ASP A 17 -12.27 3.67 -7.71
CA ASP A 17 -11.47 4.89 -7.80
C ASP A 17 -10.13 4.72 -7.06
N VAL A 18 -10.13 4.02 -5.92
CA VAL A 18 -8.90 3.69 -5.21
C VAL A 18 -7.98 2.84 -6.09
N VAL A 19 -8.51 1.81 -6.74
CA VAL A 19 -7.73 0.96 -7.66
C VAL A 19 -7.14 1.79 -8.79
N ALA A 20 -7.93 2.66 -9.40
CA ALA A 20 -7.47 3.51 -10.50
C ALA A 20 -6.32 4.43 -10.07
N ARG A 21 -6.41 5.03 -8.87
CA ARG A 21 -5.35 5.89 -8.34
C ARG A 21 -4.13 5.09 -7.90
N ALA A 22 -4.31 3.86 -7.45
CA ALA A 22 -3.21 3.00 -7.00
C ALA A 22 -2.34 2.48 -8.14
N THR A 23 -2.89 2.33 -9.34
CA THR A 23 -2.16 1.74 -10.47
C THR A 23 -0.85 2.47 -10.78
N PRO A 24 -0.82 3.80 -10.98
CA PRO A 24 0.45 4.50 -11.21
C PRO A 24 1.37 4.48 -9.99
N LEU A 25 0.81 4.47 -8.78
CA LEU A 25 1.60 4.35 -7.55
C LEU A 25 2.36 3.02 -7.53
N ILE A 26 1.69 1.91 -7.84
CA ILE A 26 2.29 0.57 -7.85
C ILE A 26 3.44 0.52 -8.85
N GLU A 27 3.22 1.04 -10.06
CA GLU A 27 4.27 1.06 -11.09
C GLU A 27 5.50 1.84 -10.63
N ALA A 28 5.32 3.03 -10.09
CA ALA A 28 6.41 3.86 -9.61
C ALA A 28 7.12 3.23 -8.40
N THR A 29 6.36 2.66 -7.47
CA THR A 29 6.91 2.05 -6.26
C THR A 29 7.74 0.81 -6.57
N CYS A 30 7.32 -0.01 -7.53
CA CYS A 30 8.06 -1.20 -7.93
C CYS A 30 9.43 -0.88 -8.53
N ASN A 31 9.65 0.37 -8.97
CA ASN A 31 10.95 0.82 -9.46
C ASN A 31 11.85 1.39 -8.35
N GLU A 32 11.37 1.51 -7.13
CA GLU A 32 12.20 1.93 -5.99
C GLU A 32 13.17 0.83 -5.64
N GLU A 33 14.43 1.20 -5.41
CA GLU A 33 15.52 0.23 -5.21
C GLU A 33 15.25 -0.75 -4.07
N GLY A 34 14.68 -0.28 -2.97
CA GLY A 34 14.44 -1.10 -1.79
C GLY A 34 13.13 -1.89 -1.81
N CYS A 35 12.32 -1.75 -2.85
CA CYS A 35 11.03 -2.44 -2.95
C CYS A 35 11.21 -3.88 -3.43
N ILE A 36 10.77 -4.85 -2.62
CA ILE A 36 10.76 -6.26 -3.01
C ILE A 36 9.41 -6.59 -3.66
N SER A 37 8.32 -6.18 -3.03
CA SER A 37 6.97 -6.38 -3.58
C SER A 37 6.04 -5.28 -3.08
N TYR A 38 5.06 -4.94 -3.91
CA TYR A 38 4.10 -3.88 -3.61
C TYR A 38 2.80 -4.17 -4.36
N ASP A 39 1.83 -4.78 -3.68
CA ASP A 39 0.61 -5.28 -4.31
C ASP A 39 -0.63 -4.80 -3.59
N LEU A 40 -1.68 -4.53 -4.36
CA LEU A 40 -2.98 -4.14 -3.84
C LEU A 40 -3.97 -5.29 -4.05
N TYR A 41 -4.69 -5.65 -2.99
CA TYR A 41 -5.73 -6.68 -3.01
C TYR A 41 -7.06 -6.10 -2.56
N ARG A 42 -8.12 -6.71 -3.01
CA ARG A 42 -9.48 -6.31 -2.68
C ARG A 42 -10.21 -7.47 -2.01
N LYS A 43 -10.99 -7.18 -0.97
CA LYS A 43 -11.79 -8.19 -0.28
C LYS A 43 -12.95 -8.62 -1.19
N PRO A 44 -13.15 -9.94 -1.42
CA PRO A 44 -14.14 -10.40 -2.42
C PRO A 44 -15.57 -9.93 -2.20
N ALA A 45 -16.05 -9.92 -0.94
CA ALA A 45 -17.42 -9.55 -0.63
C ALA A 45 -17.60 -8.05 -0.35
N GLU A 46 -16.50 -7.30 -0.26
CA GLU A 46 -16.51 -5.87 0.10
C GLU A 46 -15.57 -5.10 -0.83
N PRO A 47 -16.04 -4.70 -2.03
CA PRO A 47 -15.16 -4.06 -3.02
C PRO A 47 -14.56 -2.72 -2.59
N ASP A 48 -15.08 -2.12 -1.52
CA ASP A 48 -14.54 -0.89 -0.94
C ASP A 48 -13.51 -1.13 0.17
N ALA A 49 -13.25 -2.41 0.50
CA ALA A 49 -12.22 -2.80 1.45
C ALA A 49 -11.02 -3.37 0.68
N LEU A 50 -9.88 -2.68 0.82
CA LEU A 50 -8.66 -3.02 0.08
C LEU A 50 -7.48 -3.10 1.04
N VAL A 51 -6.44 -3.80 0.63
CA VAL A 51 -5.20 -3.89 1.42
C VAL A 51 -3.99 -3.89 0.50
N PHE A 52 -3.01 -3.04 0.82
CA PHE A 52 -1.67 -3.17 0.26
C PHE A 52 -0.89 -4.17 1.09
N VAL A 53 -0.21 -5.08 0.43
CA VAL A 53 0.77 -5.96 1.07
C VAL A 53 2.11 -5.66 0.42
N GLU A 54 3.08 -5.25 1.24
CA GLU A 54 4.36 -4.74 0.77
C GLU A 54 5.51 -5.45 1.47
N THR A 55 6.60 -5.63 0.75
CA THR A 55 7.84 -6.13 1.33
C THR A 55 8.98 -5.21 0.91
N TRP A 56 9.78 -4.79 1.90
CA TRP A 56 10.89 -3.86 1.72
C TRP A 56 12.18 -4.48 2.24
N LYS A 57 13.30 -4.18 1.58
CA LYS A 57 14.62 -4.71 1.97
C LYS A 57 15.02 -4.31 3.38
N SER A 58 14.61 -3.10 3.81
CA SER A 58 14.97 -2.54 5.11
C SER A 58 13.98 -1.47 5.52
N ARG A 59 14.02 -1.07 6.80
CA ARG A 59 13.25 0.08 7.28
C ARG A 59 13.69 1.37 6.57
N ALA A 60 14.98 1.51 6.30
CA ALA A 60 15.49 2.69 5.58
C ALA A 60 14.91 2.80 4.17
N ALA A 61 14.75 1.67 3.48
CA ALA A 61 14.08 1.64 2.17
C ALA A 61 12.62 2.07 2.25
N LEU A 62 11.92 1.64 3.29
CA LEU A 62 10.54 2.06 3.55
C LEU A 62 10.47 3.55 3.87
N ASP A 63 11.39 4.07 4.67
CA ASP A 63 11.45 5.50 4.99
C ASP A 63 11.67 6.34 3.71
N ALA A 64 12.52 5.87 2.80
CA ALA A 64 12.71 6.52 1.50
C ALA A 64 11.42 6.55 0.68
N HIS A 65 10.66 5.45 0.70
CA HIS A 65 9.35 5.37 0.05
C HIS A 65 8.38 6.43 0.59
N PHE A 66 8.35 6.64 1.89
CA PHE A 66 7.46 7.64 2.50
C PHE A 66 7.75 9.06 2.04
N ALA A 67 8.95 9.34 1.55
CA ALA A 67 9.34 10.65 1.03
C ALA A 67 9.08 10.81 -0.47
N GLU A 68 8.69 9.73 -1.16
CA GLU A 68 8.53 9.76 -2.61
C GLU A 68 7.30 10.58 -3.05
N PRO A 69 7.42 11.39 -4.12
CA PRO A 69 6.31 12.20 -4.60
C PRO A 69 5.11 11.38 -5.07
N HIS A 70 5.32 10.19 -5.61
CA HIS A 70 4.21 9.34 -6.06
C HIS A 70 3.36 8.84 -4.89
N LEU A 71 3.96 8.58 -3.72
CA LEU A 71 3.18 8.24 -2.54
C LEU A 71 2.42 9.44 -2.01
N LYS A 72 3.05 10.60 -1.94
CA LYS A 72 2.41 11.83 -1.49
C LYS A 72 1.21 12.20 -2.35
N ALA A 73 1.34 12.04 -3.67
CA ALA A 73 0.24 12.27 -4.61
C ALA A 73 -0.93 11.30 -4.36
N PHE A 74 -0.63 10.03 -4.12
CA PHE A 74 -1.64 9.04 -3.81
C PHE A 74 -2.35 9.37 -2.48
N GLN A 75 -1.60 9.70 -1.45
CA GLN A 75 -2.16 10.07 -0.14
C GLN A 75 -3.09 11.28 -0.26
N ALA A 76 -2.71 12.28 -1.06
CA ALA A 76 -3.57 13.43 -1.30
C ALA A 76 -4.87 13.04 -2.00
N ALA A 77 -4.81 12.13 -2.97
CA ALA A 77 -6.00 11.62 -3.67
C ALA A 77 -6.89 10.81 -2.73
N MET A 78 -6.32 10.12 -1.74
CA MET A 78 -7.07 9.29 -0.80
C MET A 78 -7.89 10.11 0.19
N ALA A 79 -7.56 11.38 0.42
CA ALA A 79 -8.28 12.23 1.37
C ALA A 79 -9.80 12.27 1.12
N ASP A 80 -10.22 12.25 -0.15
CA ASP A 80 -11.63 12.29 -0.54
C ASP A 80 -12.25 10.90 -0.77
N LEU A 81 -11.45 9.86 -0.80
CA LEU A 81 -11.90 8.53 -1.16
C LEU A 81 -12.04 7.58 0.04
N LEU A 82 -11.26 7.78 1.09
CA LEU A 82 -11.21 6.85 2.22
C LEU A 82 -12.03 7.29 3.41
N VAL A 83 -12.72 6.33 4.02
CA VAL A 83 -13.35 6.47 5.35
C VAL A 83 -12.29 6.31 6.43
N GLU A 84 -11.41 5.32 6.26
CA GLU A 84 -10.35 5.02 7.22
C GLU A 84 -9.17 4.33 6.55
N ALA A 85 -8.03 4.42 7.18
CA ALA A 85 -6.82 3.71 6.79
C ALA A 85 -6.06 3.29 8.04
N ARG A 86 -5.42 2.12 7.96
CA ARG A 86 -4.55 1.61 9.01
C ARG A 86 -3.31 1.01 8.37
N VAL A 87 -2.16 1.52 8.76
CA VAL A 87 -0.87 1.03 8.24
C VAL A 87 -0.11 0.34 9.36
N GLU A 88 0.25 -0.91 9.13
CA GLU A 88 1.06 -1.70 10.05
C GLU A 88 2.41 -1.98 9.42
N VAL A 89 3.48 -1.66 10.13
CA VAL A 89 4.83 -2.04 9.74
C VAL A 89 5.22 -3.25 10.59
N VAL A 90 5.51 -4.36 9.92
CA VAL A 90 5.81 -5.62 10.58
C VAL A 90 7.30 -5.91 10.46
N HIS A 91 7.96 -6.09 11.60
CA HIS A 91 9.36 -6.48 11.68
C HIS A 91 9.43 -7.97 12.01
N PRO A 92 9.46 -8.86 11.00
CA PRO A 92 9.40 -10.28 11.27
C PRO A 92 10.72 -10.78 11.90
N GLU A 93 10.57 -11.60 12.91
CA GLU A 93 11.70 -12.36 13.46
C GLU A 93 12.12 -13.44 12.44
N LYS A 94 11.13 -14.04 11.78
CA LYS A 94 11.34 -15.11 10.81
C LYS A 94 10.19 -15.13 9.81
N VAL A 95 10.53 -15.39 8.55
CA VAL A 95 9.54 -15.69 7.51
C VAL A 95 9.77 -17.10 7.04
N GLU A 96 8.75 -17.93 7.15
CA GLU A 96 8.82 -19.32 6.77
C GLU A 96 7.88 -19.55 5.59
N VAL A 97 8.45 -19.92 4.44
CA VAL A 97 7.69 -20.26 3.25
C VAL A 97 7.46 -21.76 3.25
N VAL A 98 6.22 -22.16 3.29
CA VAL A 98 5.83 -23.58 3.34
C VAL A 98 5.56 -24.16 1.97
#